data_2d93b589af26dcb312ceb033b6ed727c
#
_entry.id   2d93b589af26dcb312ceb033b6ed727c
#
_cell.length_a   1.000
_cell.length_b   1.000
_cell.length_c   1.000
_cell.angle_alpha   90.00
_cell.angle_beta   90.00
_cell.angle_gamma   90.00
#
_symmetry.space_group_name_H-M   'P 1'
#
loop_
_entity.id
_entity.type
_entity.pdbx_description
1 polymer ?
#
loop_
_entity_poly.entity_id
_entity_poly.type
_entity_poly.pdbx_seq_one_letter_code
_entity_poly.pdbx_strand_id
1 'polypeptide(L)'
;MSDNQSARKEKTFFGHPIQLSTLFHIELWERFSFYGMQGILMIYLYYAANKGGLGINESLAGGIVGAYGGSVYLSTILGAWLADRIWGAERTLFISGIVVMLGHIVLAIAPGLYGLLCGLVLIALGSGGVKSSASSMVGSLYEADHMKPLRDAGFSIFYISINIGGFLGPLLTGLLQTKMGFHYGFGAAAVGMAFGLWRYSVGRKLLPHTPAPNPLRPEKVKTAVAVAVLIVLVIGSLIASGALNLDNFSKFLLGTVILTIVAYFARLLGSSHVSSENKRHIIAYIPLFLAICLFWSVWFQVYTVATVYFDKTVDRTLFGETVPVAWKDSIQSMWVVLFSGVMAAIWTKMGKYQPKTPFKFALAMIVVGVSYLGFVPYISSDTPMPIIVFALILLAITIGELMISPIALSIATKIAPPMFKTQMVALNFLGFSVGFTLGGVLFKEGFDKKAPLDFYWMLCGIGVITGLVLLLLVPILNKMLKGAD
;
A
#
# COMPACT_ATOMS: atom_id res chain seq x y z
N MET A 1 -39.42 9.65 43.77
CA MET A 1 -39.26 10.25 42.42
C MET A 1 -38.24 9.37 41.71
N SER A 2 -38.73 8.48 40.87
CA SER A 2 -37.95 7.48 40.16
C SER A 2 -37.21 8.14 38.98
N ASP A 3 -35.91 8.10 39.01
CA ASP A 3 -35.05 8.50 37.91
C ASP A 3 -35.31 7.56 36.70
N ASN A 4 -36.19 7.98 35.86
CA ASN A 4 -36.47 7.36 34.57
C ASN A 4 -35.54 8.01 33.52
N GLN A 5 -34.22 7.85 33.69
CA GLN A 5 -33.28 8.05 32.61
C GLN A 5 -33.45 6.87 31.65
N SER A 6 -34.38 7.01 30.69
CA SER A 6 -34.46 6.14 29.52
C SER A 6 -33.08 6.10 28.85
N ALA A 7 -32.35 5.01 29.06
CA ALA A 7 -31.10 4.73 28.35
C ALA A 7 -31.40 4.80 26.86
N ARG A 8 -31.10 5.93 26.23
CA ARG A 8 -31.10 6.08 24.78
C ARG A 8 -30.16 4.99 24.27
N LYS A 9 -30.69 3.91 23.67
CA LYS A 9 -29.89 2.88 23.02
C LYS A 9 -28.90 3.62 22.10
N GLU A 10 -27.62 3.64 22.49
CA GLU A 10 -26.60 4.21 21.64
C GLU A 10 -26.64 3.50 20.31
N LYS A 11 -26.70 4.28 19.22
CA LYS A 11 -26.67 3.72 17.87
C LYS A 11 -25.35 2.99 17.68
N THR A 12 -25.39 1.74 17.26
CA THR A 12 -24.23 0.90 17.00
C THR A 12 -24.09 0.59 15.52
N PHE A 13 -22.89 0.28 15.07
CA PHE A 13 -22.54 -0.20 13.75
C PHE A 13 -21.94 -1.61 13.88
N PHE A 14 -22.67 -2.63 13.49
CA PHE A 14 -22.32 -4.05 13.72
C PHE A 14 -21.97 -4.37 15.18
N GLY A 15 -22.66 -3.77 16.14
CA GLY A 15 -22.38 -3.93 17.57
C GLY A 15 -21.23 -3.09 18.12
N HIS A 16 -20.59 -2.27 17.28
CA HIS A 16 -19.48 -1.37 17.63
C HIS A 16 -19.95 0.09 17.74
N PRO A 17 -19.11 1.01 18.26
CA PRO A 17 -19.44 2.43 18.28
C PRO A 17 -19.82 2.96 16.91
N ILE A 18 -20.86 3.79 16.82
CA ILE A 18 -21.36 4.35 15.54
C ILE A 18 -20.28 5.14 14.80
N GLN A 19 -19.28 5.68 15.51
CA GLN A 19 -18.12 6.37 14.96
C GLN A 19 -17.31 5.49 14.00
N LEU A 20 -17.26 4.16 14.23
CA LEU A 20 -16.61 3.22 13.33
C LEU A 20 -17.23 3.27 11.93
N SER A 21 -18.56 3.49 11.82
CA SER A 21 -19.23 3.67 10.52
C SER A 21 -18.64 4.84 9.72
N THR A 22 -18.32 5.95 10.37
CA THR A 22 -17.72 7.11 9.70
C THR A 22 -16.34 6.79 9.15
N LEU A 23 -15.51 6.09 9.93
CA LEU A 23 -14.16 5.66 9.52
C LEU A 23 -14.21 4.56 8.46
N PHE A 24 -15.16 3.63 8.57
CA PHE A 24 -15.41 2.59 7.56
C PHE A 24 -15.72 3.20 6.19
N HIS A 25 -16.62 4.18 6.13
CA HIS A 25 -17.02 4.77 4.85
C HIS A 25 -15.93 5.61 4.21
N ILE A 26 -15.19 6.42 4.98
CA ILE A 26 -14.10 7.21 4.39
C ILE A 26 -12.99 6.30 3.86
N GLU A 27 -12.63 5.24 4.58
CA GLU A 27 -11.65 4.25 4.11
C GLU A 27 -12.14 3.52 2.86
N LEU A 28 -13.38 3.03 2.85
CA LEU A 28 -13.97 2.33 1.72
C LEU A 28 -13.87 3.17 0.43
N TRP A 29 -14.29 4.44 0.50
CA TRP A 29 -14.32 5.30 -0.68
C TRP A 29 -12.93 5.81 -1.08
N GLU A 30 -12.05 6.00 -0.12
CA GLU A 30 -10.64 6.30 -0.44
C GLU A 30 -9.97 5.09 -1.11
N ARG A 31 -10.19 3.86 -0.63
CA ARG A 31 -9.69 2.65 -1.28
C ARG A 31 -10.31 2.42 -2.66
N PHE A 32 -11.62 2.65 -2.78
CA PHE A 32 -12.31 2.61 -4.07
C PHE A 32 -11.64 3.54 -5.08
N SER A 33 -11.39 4.79 -4.70
CA SER A 33 -10.77 5.77 -5.59
C SER A 33 -9.30 5.44 -5.89
N PHE A 34 -8.55 5.03 -4.88
CA PHE A 34 -7.14 4.66 -5.03
C PHE A 34 -6.95 3.44 -5.93
N TYR A 35 -7.59 2.31 -5.61
CA TYR A 35 -7.44 1.09 -6.40
C TYR A 35 -8.12 1.19 -7.76
N GLY A 36 -9.23 1.92 -7.86
CA GLY A 36 -9.87 2.21 -9.13
C GLY A 36 -8.96 2.99 -10.08
N MET A 37 -8.31 4.02 -9.59
CA MET A 37 -7.32 4.79 -10.36
C MET A 37 -6.10 3.93 -10.71
N GLN A 38 -5.56 3.19 -9.73
CA GLN A 38 -4.39 2.33 -9.90
C GLN A 38 -4.60 1.27 -10.99
N GLY A 39 -5.81 0.69 -11.06
CA GLY A 39 -6.17 -0.34 -12.03
C GLY A 39 -6.12 0.13 -13.50
N ILE A 40 -6.34 1.43 -13.74
CA ILE A 40 -6.29 2.01 -15.10
C ILE A 40 -5.02 2.84 -15.36
N LEU A 41 -4.19 3.09 -14.34
CA LEU A 41 -3.03 3.98 -14.44
C LEU A 41 -1.99 3.45 -15.43
N MET A 42 -1.63 2.17 -15.32
CA MET A 42 -0.59 1.59 -16.19
C MET A 42 -1.01 1.66 -17.66
N ILE A 43 -2.25 1.26 -17.97
CA ILE A 43 -2.77 1.29 -19.35
C ILE A 43 -2.95 2.73 -19.87
N TYR A 44 -3.29 3.70 -19.00
CA TYR A 44 -3.33 5.11 -19.39
C TYR A 44 -1.97 5.62 -19.85
N LEU A 45 -0.91 5.20 -19.19
CA LEU A 45 0.45 5.60 -19.55
C LEU A 45 0.87 5.04 -20.92
N TYR A 46 0.69 3.74 -21.18
CA TYR A 46 1.27 3.13 -22.38
C TYR A 46 0.32 3.02 -23.57
N TYR A 47 -1.00 3.14 -23.41
CA TYR A 47 -1.91 3.16 -24.56
C TYR A 47 -1.61 4.35 -25.46
N ALA A 48 -1.69 4.10 -26.78
CA ALA A 48 -1.50 5.15 -27.77
C ALA A 48 -2.57 6.26 -27.64
N ALA A 49 -2.25 7.46 -28.10
CA ALA A 49 -3.13 8.62 -28.01
C ALA A 49 -4.51 8.41 -28.67
N ASN A 50 -4.58 7.66 -29.77
CA ASN A 50 -5.84 7.28 -30.44
C ASN A 50 -6.73 6.35 -29.58
N LYS A 51 -6.17 5.72 -28.55
CA LYS A 51 -6.89 4.94 -27.52
C LYS A 51 -7.10 5.75 -26.23
N GLY A 52 -6.83 7.04 -26.25
CA GLY A 52 -6.98 7.93 -25.11
C GLY A 52 -5.87 7.86 -24.06
N GLY A 53 -4.77 7.16 -24.33
CA GLY A 53 -3.60 7.06 -23.47
C GLY A 53 -2.52 8.09 -23.80
N LEU A 54 -1.38 8.01 -23.10
CA LEU A 54 -0.26 8.96 -23.25
C LEU A 54 0.82 8.48 -24.22
N GLY A 55 0.78 7.22 -24.69
CA GLY A 55 1.75 6.65 -25.61
C GLY A 55 3.17 6.51 -25.03
N ILE A 56 3.30 6.48 -23.71
CA ILE A 56 4.60 6.32 -23.03
C ILE A 56 5.06 4.87 -23.20
N ASN A 57 6.37 4.68 -23.37
CA ASN A 57 6.95 3.34 -23.39
C ASN A 57 6.60 2.55 -22.11
N GLU A 58 6.26 1.26 -22.27
CA GLU A 58 5.82 0.41 -21.14
C GLU A 58 6.85 0.35 -20.01
N SER A 59 8.14 0.28 -20.34
CA SER A 59 9.21 0.26 -19.33
C SER A 59 9.20 1.54 -18.48
N LEU A 60 9.11 2.72 -19.12
CA LEU A 60 9.02 4.00 -18.43
C LEU A 60 7.70 4.11 -17.65
N ALA A 61 6.60 3.65 -18.24
CA ALA A 61 5.29 3.61 -17.57
C ALA A 61 5.36 2.82 -16.25
N GLY A 62 5.95 1.63 -16.27
CA GLY A 62 6.14 0.83 -15.05
C GLY A 62 7.04 1.52 -14.01
N GLY A 63 8.08 2.22 -14.45
CA GLY A 63 8.91 3.07 -13.57
C GLY A 63 8.10 4.18 -12.88
N ILE A 64 7.21 4.86 -13.62
CA ILE A 64 6.32 5.90 -13.09
C ILE A 64 5.33 5.31 -12.07
N VAL A 65 4.68 4.19 -12.41
CA VAL A 65 3.73 3.50 -11.52
C VAL A 65 4.42 3.07 -10.22
N GLY A 66 5.64 2.52 -10.31
CA GLY A 66 6.42 2.12 -9.13
C GLY A 66 6.85 3.29 -8.27
N ALA A 67 7.33 4.37 -8.88
CA ALA A 67 7.70 5.59 -8.17
C ALA A 67 6.48 6.25 -7.51
N TYR A 68 5.33 6.27 -8.17
CA TYR A 68 4.08 6.73 -7.58
C TYR A 68 3.69 5.88 -6.36
N GLY A 69 3.66 4.55 -6.50
CA GLY A 69 3.36 3.63 -5.39
C GLY A 69 4.31 3.79 -4.21
N GLY A 70 5.61 3.91 -4.46
CA GLY A 70 6.61 4.19 -3.43
C GLY A 70 6.41 5.54 -2.74
N SER A 71 6.06 6.57 -3.51
CA SER A 71 5.78 7.93 -2.98
C SER A 71 4.57 7.94 -2.06
N VAL A 72 3.52 7.17 -2.34
CA VAL A 72 2.34 7.01 -1.48
C VAL A 72 2.71 6.50 -0.09
N TYR A 73 3.59 5.48 -0.02
CA TYR A 73 4.04 4.95 1.27
C TYR A 73 5.07 5.85 1.96
N LEU A 74 5.95 6.50 1.22
CA LEU A 74 6.87 7.50 1.78
C LEU A 74 6.08 8.66 2.41
N SER A 75 5.01 9.12 1.78
CA SER A 75 4.17 10.22 2.28
C SER A 75 3.43 9.88 3.58
N THR A 76 3.32 8.60 3.98
CA THR A 76 2.75 8.23 5.27
C THR A 76 3.56 8.78 6.45
N ILE A 77 4.88 8.96 6.27
CA ILE A 77 5.74 9.57 7.28
C ILE A 77 5.36 11.05 7.46
N LEU A 78 5.17 11.76 6.37
CA LEU A 78 4.71 13.15 6.40
C LEU A 78 3.32 13.26 7.02
N GLY A 79 2.39 12.38 6.60
CA GLY A 79 1.04 12.34 7.15
C GLY A 79 1.01 12.09 8.67
N ALA A 80 1.78 11.10 9.14
CA ALA A 80 1.93 10.83 10.56
C ALA A 80 2.55 12.02 11.31
N TRP A 81 3.57 12.66 10.74
CA TRP A 81 4.18 13.84 11.33
C TRP A 81 3.20 15.02 11.45
N LEU A 82 2.39 15.26 10.42
CA LEU A 82 1.33 16.30 10.44
C LEU A 82 0.29 16.00 11.52
N ALA A 83 -0.13 14.75 11.66
CA ALA A 83 -1.08 14.32 12.67
C ALA A 83 -0.52 14.49 14.09
N ASP A 84 0.74 14.11 14.29
CA ASP A 84 1.37 14.14 15.62
C ASP A 84 1.79 15.53 16.06
N ARG A 85 2.13 16.42 15.11
CA ARG A 85 2.80 17.68 15.40
C ARG A 85 1.96 18.94 15.13
N ILE A 86 0.97 18.86 14.23
CA ILE A 86 0.29 20.07 13.75
C ILE A 86 -1.23 20.00 13.96
N TRP A 87 -1.90 19.01 13.37
CA TRP A 87 -3.37 19.05 13.24
C TRP A 87 -4.13 18.05 14.13
N GLY A 88 -3.46 17.00 14.60
CA GLY A 88 -4.15 15.83 15.16
C GLY A 88 -4.69 14.90 14.06
N ALA A 89 -5.03 13.67 14.43
CA ALA A 89 -5.40 12.62 13.48
C ALA A 89 -6.67 12.97 12.67
N GLU A 90 -7.71 13.50 13.34
CA GLU A 90 -9.00 13.80 12.70
C GLU A 90 -8.86 14.87 11.61
N ARG A 91 -8.18 15.98 11.91
CA ARG A 91 -8.00 17.07 10.92
C ARG A 91 -7.07 16.64 9.80
N THR A 92 -6.01 15.88 10.12
CA THR A 92 -5.08 15.36 9.11
C THR A 92 -5.81 14.46 8.14
N LEU A 93 -6.67 13.55 8.62
CA LEU A 93 -7.49 12.68 7.78
C LEU A 93 -8.38 13.49 6.84
N PHE A 94 -9.09 14.47 7.36
CA PHE A 94 -10.03 15.27 6.58
C PHE A 94 -9.34 16.11 5.49
N ILE A 95 -8.28 16.86 5.87
CA ILE A 95 -7.52 17.69 4.92
C ILE A 95 -6.86 16.82 3.87
N SER A 96 -6.24 15.73 4.28
CA SER A 96 -5.61 14.77 3.37
C SER A 96 -6.61 14.14 2.41
N GLY A 97 -7.81 13.80 2.87
CA GLY A 97 -8.89 13.33 2.02
C GLY A 97 -9.32 14.36 0.96
N ILE A 98 -9.37 15.65 1.30
CA ILE A 98 -9.62 16.73 0.33
C ILE A 98 -8.49 16.77 -0.71
N VAL A 99 -7.23 16.65 -0.30
CA VAL A 99 -6.07 16.64 -1.21
C VAL A 99 -6.15 15.45 -2.16
N VAL A 100 -6.52 14.26 -1.69
CA VAL A 100 -6.75 13.07 -2.53
C VAL A 100 -7.87 13.35 -3.55
N MET A 101 -8.99 13.90 -3.10
CA MET A 101 -10.12 14.25 -3.99
C MET A 101 -9.69 15.23 -5.08
N LEU A 102 -8.96 16.28 -4.72
CA LEU A 102 -8.43 17.26 -5.69
C LEU A 102 -7.52 16.58 -6.71
N GLY A 103 -6.67 15.65 -6.29
CA GLY A 103 -5.82 14.85 -7.18
C GLY A 103 -6.64 14.04 -8.18
N HIS A 104 -7.69 13.36 -7.74
CA HIS A 104 -8.59 12.63 -8.65
C HIS A 104 -9.38 13.55 -9.59
N ILE A 105 -9.80 14.74 -9.13
CA ILE A 105 -10.42 15.74 -9.99
C ILE A 105 -9.44 16.19 -11.07
N VAL A 106 -8.18 16.46 -10.72
CA VAL A 106 -7.14 16.84 -11.70
C VAL A 106 -6.97 15.74 -12.74
N LEU A 107 -6.89 14.46 -12.34
CA LEU A 107 -6.83 13.33 -13.29
C LEU A 107 -8.05 13.24 -14.21
N ALA A 108 -9.22 13.62 -13.71
CA ALA A 108 -10.47 13.57 -14.47
C ALA A 108 -10.59 14.68 -15.52
N ILE A 109 -10.04 15.87 -15.26
CA ILE A 109 -10.26 17.05 -16.10
C ILE A 109 -9.01 17.56 -16.84
N ALA A 110 -7.81 17.28 -16.31
CA ALA A 110 -6.55 17.78 -16.89
C ALA A 110 -5.90 16.70 -17.77
N PRO A 111 -5.91 16.87 -19.11
CA PRO A 111 -5.34 15.88 -20.01
C PRO A 111 -3.81 15.92 -20.02
N GLY A 112 -3.23 14.81 -20.49
CA GLY A 112 -1.80 14.73 -20.75
C GLY A 112 -0.93 14.48 -19.51
N LEU A 113 0.37 14.50 -19.73
CA LEU A 113 1.37 14.09 -18.74
C LEU A 113 1.39 15.04 -17.52
N TYR A 114 1.26 16.35 -17.73
CA TYR A 114 1.30 17.32 -16.62
C TYR A 114 0.08 17.17 -15.70
N GLY A 115 -1.12 16.97 -16.26
CA GLY A 115 -2.32 16.67 -15.49
C GLY A 115 -2.16 15.38 -14.67
N LEU A 116 -1.63 14.34 -15.31
CA LEU A 116 -1.33 13.08 -14.63
C LEU A 116 -0.37 13.28 -13.45
N LEU A 117 0.79 13.88 -13.68
CA LEU A 117 1.81 14.06 -12.64
C LEU A 117 1.30 14.91 -11.47
N CYS A 118 0.60 16.02 -11.76
CA CYS A 118 -0.01 16.85 -10.73
C CYS A 118 -1.03 16.06 -9.90
N GLY A 119 -1.92 15.31 -10.56
CA GLY A 119 -2.90 14.47 -9.89
C GLY A 119 -2.25 13.39 -9.01
N LEU A 120 -1.26 12.67 -9.54
CA LEU A 120 -0.54 11.61 -8.80
C LEU A 120 0.21 12.17 -7.57
N VAL A 121 0.84 13.34 -7.67
CA VAL A 121 1.51 14.00 -6.53
C VAL A 121 0.50 14.35 -5.44
N LEU A 122 -0.64 14.95 -5.80
CA LEU A 122 -1.69 15.27 -4.84
C LEU A 122 -2.24 14.01 -4.17
N ILE A 123 -2.52 12.95 -4.95
CA ILE A 123 -3.03 11.69 -4.39
C ILE A 123 -1.97 11.06 -3.47
N ALA A 124 -0.70 11.01 -3.87
CA ALA A 124 0.35 10.44 -3.04
C ALA A 124 0.49 11.18 -1.70
N LEU A 125 0.53 12.51 -1.71
CA LEU A 125 0.62 13.31 -0.50
C LEU A 125 -0.60 13.12 0.41
N GLY A 126 -1.80 13.17 -0.17
CA GLY A 126 -3.03 13.02 0.59
C GLY A 126 -3.22 11.61 1.16
N SER A 127 -2.99 10.57 0.36
CA SER A 127 -3.15 9.16 0.80
C SER A 127 -2.25 8.83 2.00
N GLY A 128 -1.05 9.42 2.10
CA GLY A 128 -0.20 9.24 3.26
C GLY A 128 -0.84 9.70 4.57
N GLY A 129 -1.48 10.87 4.55
CA GLY A 129 -2.18 11.40 5.71
C GLY A 129 -3.47 10.63 6.05
N VAL A 130 -4.23 10.18 5.04
CA VAL A 130 -5.42 9.34 5.27
C VAL A 130 -5.00 8.02 5.92
N LYS A 131 -4.02 7.30 5.34
CA LYS A 131 -3.55 5.99 5.84
C LYS A 131 -3.07 6.05 7.29
N SER A 132 -2.24 7.03 7.63
CA SER A 132 -1.67 7.18 8.98
C SER A 132 -2.73 7.55 10.01
N SER A 133 -3.68 8.41 9.64
CA SER A 133 -4.68 8.93 10.58
C SER A 133 -5.87 8.00 10.78
N ALA A 134 -6.39 7.36 9.72
CA ALA A 134 -7.57 6.51 9.80
C ALA A 134 -7.37 5.35 10.79
N SER A 135 -6.27 4.61 10.66
CA SER A 135 -5.94 3.50 11.58
C SER A 135 -5.76 3.97 13.03
N SER A 136 -5.12 5.13 13.23
CA SER A 136 -4.96 5.73 14.57
C SER A 136 -6.31 6.07 15.20
N MET A 137 -7.23 6.65 14.41
CA MET A 137 -8.57 6.99 14.88
C MET A 137 -9.41 5.76 15.20
N VAL A 138 -9.33 4.68 14.41
CA VAL A 138 -9.97 3.41 14.76
C VAL A 138 -9.45 2.91 16.10
N GLY A 139 -8.14 2.95 16.32
CA GLY A 139 -7.54 2.56 17.61
C GLY A 139 -8.08 3.35 18.80
N SER A 140 -8.26 4.67 18.65
CA SER A 140 -8.74 5.55 19.72
C SER A 140 -10.19 5.29 20.15
N LEU A 141 -11.01 4.69 19.28
CA LEU A 141 -12.38 4.29 19.66
C LEU A 141 -12.42 3.18 20.71
N TYR A 142 -11.33 2.45 20.89
CA TYR A 142 -11.24 1.26 21.76
C TYR A 142 -10.25 1.43 22.92
N GLU A 143 -9.91 2.67 23.30
CA GLU A 143 -8.97 2.94 24.42
C GLU A 143 -9.59 2.68 25.79
N ALA A 144 -10.91 2.86 25.93
CA ALA A 144 -11.61 2.60 27.19
C ALA A 144 -11.56 1.11 27.54
N ASP A 145 -11.36 0.76 28.83
CA ASP A 145 -11.13 -0.62 29.26
C ASP A 145 -12.23 -1.58 28.85
N HIS A 146 -13.50 -1.16 28.91
CA HIS A 146 -14.65 -1.98 28.49
C HIS A 146 -14.74 -2.19 26.98
N MET A 147 -14.04 -1.36 26.17
CA MET A 147 -14.01 -1.44 24.71
C MET A 147 -12.81 -2.24 24.18
N LYS A 148 -11.75 -2.40 24.96
CA LYS A 148 -10.53 -3.12 24.55
C LYS A 148 -10.79 -4.52 23.96
N PRO A 149 -11.70 -5.34 24.55
CA PRO A 149 -11.99 -6.67 23.99
C PRO A 149 -12.60 -6.64 22.56
N LEU A 150 -13.22 -5.52 22.17
CA LEU A 150 -13.84 -5.37 20.85
C LEU A 150 -12.88 -4.79 19.80
N ARG A 151 -11.68 -4.40 20.21
CA ARG A 151 -10.72 -3.69 19.34
C ARG A 151 -10.39 -4.47 18.08
N ASP A 152 -10.03 -5.74 18.21
CA ASP A 152 -9.61 -6.57 17.08
C ASP A 152 -10.76 -6.79 16.08
N ALA A 153 -11.98 -6.99 16.58
CA ALA A 153 -13.17 -7.09 15.74
C ALA A 153 -13.46 -5.76 15.03
N GLY A 154 -13.28 -4.61 15.70
CA GLY A 154 -13.41 -3.29 15.09
C GLY A 154 -12.41 -3.05 13.97
N PHE A 155 -11.15 -3.44 14.15
CA PHE A 155 -10.14 -3.40 13.09
C PHE A 155 -10.46 -4.35 11.94
N SER A 156 -11.05 -5.51 12.23
CA SER A 156 -11.49 -6.45 11.18
C SER A 156 -12.60 -5.86 10.31
N ILE A 157 -13.59 -5.19 10.92
CA ILE A 157 -14.63 -4.47 10.19
C ILE A 157 -14.02 -3.35 9.33
N PHE A 158 -13.08 -2.58 9.89
CA PHE A 158 -12.36 -1.54 9.15
C PHE A 158 -11.57 -2.12 7.97
N TYR A 159 -10.91 -3.27 8.14
CA TYR A 159 -10.19 -3.96 7.06
C TYR A 159 -11.12 -4.46 5.94
N ILE A 160 -12.35 -4.85 6.26
CA ILE A 160 -13.36 -5.21 5.24
C ILE A 160 -13.62 -4.03 4.30
N SER A 161 -13.67 -2.78 4.81
CA SER A 161 -13.88 -1.60 3.97
C SER A 161 -12.79 -1.41 2.92
N ILE A 162 -11.53 -1.70 3.26
CA ILE A 162 -10.39 -1.65 2.35
C ILE A 162 -10.61 -2.59 1.16
N ASN A 163 -11.02 -3.82 1.46
CA ASN A 163 -11.19 -4.85 0.44
C ASN A 163 -12.43 -4.62 -0.43
N ILE A 164 -13.54 -4.13 0.14
CA ILE A 164 -14.71 -3.73 -0.64
C ILE A 164 -14.33 -2.61 -1.61
N GLY A 165 -13.63 -1.59 -1.15
CA GLY A 165 -13.14 -0.51 -2.01
C GLY A 165 -12.21 -1.02 -3.11
N GLY A 166 -11.25 -1.89 -2.74
CA GLY A 166 -10.31 -2.53 -3.68
C GLY A 166 -10.98 -3.43 -4.73
N PHE A 167 -12.10 -4.05 -4.39
CA PHE A 167 -12.88 -4.85 -5.33
C PHE A 167 -13.73 -4.00 -6.25
N LEU A 168 -14.53 -3.07 -5.71
CA LEU A 168 -15.48 -2.27 -6.47
C LEU A 168 -14.82 -1.17 -7.30
N GLY A 169 -13.69 -0.61 -6.83
CA GLY A 169 -12.99 0.47 -7.51
C GLY A 169 -12.61 0.10 -8.93
N PRO A 170 -11.72 -0.89 -9.14
CA PRO A 170 -11.29 -1.30 -10.48
C PRO A 170 -12.44 -1.83 -11.36
N LEU A 171 -13.49 -2.44 -10.76
CA LEU A 171 -14.67 -2.86 -11.51
C LEU A 171 -15.34 -1.67 -12.21
N LEU A 172 -15.66 -0.62 -11.47
CA LEU A 172 -16.36 0.53 -12.02
C LEU A 172 -15.45 1.40 -12.89
N THR A 173 -14.25 1.71 -12.43
CA THR A 173 -13.30 2.56 -13.19
C THR A 173 -12.86 1.89 -14.49
N GLY A 174 -12.62 0.56 -14.47
CA GLY A 174 -12.29 -0.20 -15.65
C GLY A 174 -13.44 -0.28 -16.67
N LEU A 175 -14.68 -0.46 -16.19
CA LEU A 175 -15.85 -0.44 -17.06
C LEU A 175 -16.03 0.92 -17.73
N LEU A 176 -15.94 2.01 -16.98
CA LEU A 176 -16.06 3.37 -17.50
C LEU A 176 -14.89 3.71 -18.43
N GLN A 177 -13.68 3.31 -18.09
CA GLN A 177 -12.51 3.47 -18.96
C GLN A 177 -12.72 2.78 -20.31
N THR A 178 -13.24 1.56 -20.32
CA THR A 178 -13.43 0.77 -21.55
C THR A 178 -14.58 1.33 -22.40
N LYS A 179 -15.67 1.77 -21.80
CA LYS A 179 -16.88 2.23 -22.52
C LYS A 179 -16.85 3.72 -22.87
N MET A 180 -16.21 4.57 -22.05
CA MET A 180 -16.29 6.04 -22.15
C MET A 180 -14.91 6.72 -22.21
N GLY A 181 -13.84 6.02 -21.82
CA GLY A 181 -12.46 6.54 -21.81
C GLY A 181 -11.89 6.82 -20.42
N PHE A 182 -10.59 7.09 -20.36
CA PHE A 182 -9.82 7.16 -19.10
C PHE A 182 -10.31 8.26 -18.15
N HIS A 183 -10.65 9.44 -18.66
CA HIS A 183 -11.09 10.56 -17.83
C HIS A 183 -12.40 10.26 -17.07
N TYR A 184 -13.29 9.44 -17.64
CA TYR A 184 -14.49 8.96 -16.94
C TYR A 184 -14.14 7.95 -15.84
N GLY A 185 -13.15 7.07 -16.07
CA GLY A 185 -12.64 6.18 -15.04
C GLY A 185 -12.04 6.95 -13.86
N PHE A 186 -11.20 7.95 -14.13
CA PHE A 186 -10.65 8.84 -13.09
C PHE A 186 -11.75 9.69 -12.43
N GLY A 187 -12.74 10.11 -13.19
CA GLY A 187 -13.90 10.84 -12.68
C GLY A 187 -14.72 10.02 -11.67
N ALA A 188 -14.91 8.73 -11.92
CA ALA A 188 -15.56 7.84 -10.97
C ALA A 188 -14.80 7.75 -9.63
N ALA A 189 -13.47 7.72 -9.67
CA ALA A 189 -12.64 7.78 -8.47
C ALA A 189 -12.82 9.10 -7.72
N ALA A 190 -12.89 10.24 -8.43
CA ALA A 190 -13.16 11.55 -7.85
C ALA A 190 -14.55 11.60 -7.17
N VAL A 191 -15.59 11.09 -7.82
CA VAL A 191 -16.95 11.02 -7.27
C VAL A 191 -16.99 10.13 -6.04
N GLY A 192 -16.35 8.96 -6.07
CA GLY A 192 -16.26 8.07 -4.92
C GLY A 192 -15.62 8.78 -3.71
N MET A 193 -14.48 9.45 -3.93
CA MET A 193 -13.80 10.20 -2.86
C MET A 193 -14.65 11.36 -2.33
N ALA A 194 -15.35 12.09 -3.20
CA ALA A 194 -16.27 13.17 -2.81
C ALA A 194 -17.41 12.63 -1.93
N PHE A 195 -17.99 11.47 -2.29
CA PHE A 195 -19.01 10.82 -1.48
C PHE A 195 -18.46 10.38 -0.12
N GLY A 196 -17.26 9.80 -0.07
CA GLY A 196 -16.58 9.45 1.17
C GLY A 196 -16.38 10.66 2.09
N LEU A 197 -15.90 11.77 1.55
CA LEU A 197 -15.71 13.02 2.29
C LEU A 197 -17.03 13.64 2.76
N TRP A 198 -18.08 13.59 1.93
CA TRP A 198 -19.39 14.03 2.34
C TRP A 198 -19.92 13.21 3.54
N ARG A 199 -19.86 11.88 3.47
CA ARG A 199 -20.23 10.99 4.58
C ARG A 199 -19.39 11.24 5.82
N TYR A 200 -18.10 11.45 5.65
CA TYR A 200 -17.18 11.78 6.73
C TYR A 200 -17.56 13.12 7.38
N SER A 201 -17.82 14.16 6.58
CA SER A 201 -18.20 15.50 7.07
C SER A 201 -19.46 15.48 7.93
N VAL A 202 -20.44 14.65 7.56
CA VAL A 202 -21.66 14.45 8.35
C VAL A 202 -21.37 13.74 9.68
N GLY A 203 -20.52 12.69 9.62
CA GLY A 203 -20.20 11.84 10.79
C GLY A 203 -19.11 12.39 11.70
N ARG A 204 -18.25 13.31 11.24
CA ARG A 204 -17.08 13.78 11.98
C ARG A 204 -17.40 14.44 13.33
N LYS A 205 -18.58 15.03 13.46
CA LYS A 205 -19.03 15.62 14.73
C LYS A 205 -19.18 14.59 15.88
N LEU A 206 -19.31 13.32 15.52
CA LEU A 206 -19.43 12.21 16.47
C LEU A 206 -18.06 11.64 16.85
N LEU A 207 -17.00 11.96 16.07
CA LEU A 207 -15.66 11.44 16.33
C LEU A 207 -15.02 12.13 17.54
N PRO A 208 -14.19 11.39 18.31
CA PRO A 208 -13.46 11.99 19.42
C PRO A 208 -12.52 13.11 18.92
N HIS A 209 -12.41 14.17 19.68
CA HIS A 209 -11.45 15.22 19.40
C HIS A 209 -10.04 14.68 19.64
N THR A 210 -9.24 14.62 18.60
CA THR A 210 -7.85 14.11 18.63
C THR A 210 -6.87 15.26 18.37
N PRO A 211 -6.47 16.04 19.39
CA PRO A 211 -5.44 17.06 19.24
C PRO A 211 -4.10 16.41 18.88
N ALA A 212 -3.17 17.20 18.36
CA ALA A 212 -1.81 16.71 18.09
C ALA A 212 -1.16 16.23 19.42
N PRO A 213 -0.71 14.95 19.50
CA PRO A 213 -0.14 14.40 20.74
C PRO A 213 1.14 15.13 21.19
N ASN A 214 1.94 15.60 20.26
CA ASN A 214 3.20 16.31 20.50
C ASN A 214 3.27 17.58 19.66
N PRO A 215 2.49 18.64 19.99
CA PRO A 215 2.40 19.82 19.15
C PRO A 215 3.77 20.50 18.94
N LEU A 216 3.98 20.97 17.73
CA LEU A 216 5.22 21.65 17.38
C LEU A 216 5.32 22.96 18.16
N ARG A 217 6.43 23.16 18.87
CA ARG A 217 6.68 24.42 19.59
C ARG A 217 6.69 25.58 18.61
N PRO A 218 6.09 26.74 18.96
CA PRO A 218 6.03 27.89 18.05
C PRO A 218 7.37 28.31 17.45
N GLU A 219 8.45 28.20 18.24
CA GLU A 219 9.82 28.50 17.81
C GLU A 219 10.31 27.58 16.67
N LYS A 220 9.84 26.35 16.63
CA LYS A 220 10.23 25.34 15.60
C LYS A 220 9.37 25.41 14.34
N VAL A 221 8.25 26.12 14.35
CA VAL A 221 7.36 26.26 13.19
C VAL A 221 8.09 26.92 12.03
N LYS A 222 8.79 28.03 12.30
CA LYS A 222 9.59 28.72 11.27
C LYS A 222 10.66 27.81 10.64
N THR A 223 11.34 27.02 11.46
CA THR A 223 12.33 26.04 10.99
C THR A 223 11.68 24.95 10.14
N ALA A 224 10.54 24.41 10.55
CA ALA A 224 9.82 23.38 9.79
C ALA A 224 9.36 23.92 8.43
N VAL A 225 8.81 25.14 8.39
CA VAL A 225 8.41 25.79 7.14
C VAL A 225 9.64 26.05 6.25
N ALA A 226 10.74 26.56 6.82
CA ALA A 226 11.98 26.81 6.06
C ALA A 226 12.54 25.51 5.45
N VAL A 227 12.52 24.39 6.20
CA VAL A 227 12.94 23.07 5.69
C VAL A 227 12.01 22.62 4.57
N ALA A 228 10.69 22.74 4.73
CA ALA A 228 9.73 22.36 3.69
C ALA A 228 9.94 23.19 2.41
N VAL A 229 10.11 24.51 2.53
CA VAL A 229 10.40 25.39 1.40
C VAL A 229 11.74 25.02 0.74
N LEU A 230 12.78 24.75 1.53
CA LEU A 230 14.08 24.31 1.00
C LEU A 230 13.96 23.02 0.21
N ILE A 231 13.22 22.03 0.70
CA ILE A 231 12.99 20.76 -0.02
C ILE A 231 12.31 21.03 -1.36
N VAL A 232 11.26 21.86 -1.38
CA VAL A 232 10.54 22.21 -2.61
C VAL A 232 11.46 22.95 -3.59
N LEU A 233 12.28 23.88 -3.12
CA LEU A 233 13.23 24.62 -3.95
C LEU A 233 14.33 23.70 -4.52
N VAL A 234 14.86 22.78 -3.72
CA VAL A 234 15.88 21.81 -4.17
C VAL A 234 15.28 20.89 -5.24
N ILE A 235 14.12 20.30 -4.99
CA ILE A 235 13.46 19.42 -5.98
C ILE A 235 13.12 20.22 -7.25
N GLY A 236 12.56 21.42 -7.11
CA GLY A 236 12.25 22.30 -8.23
C GLY A 236 13.49 22.66 -9.06
N SER A 237 14.61 22.97 -8.40
CA SER A 237 15.90 23.25 -9.07
C SER A 237 16.45 22.03 -9.81
N LEU A 238 16.34 20.82 -9.22
CA LEU A 238 16.76 19.57 -9.87
C LEU A 238 15.91 19.26 -11.11
N ILE A 239 14.61 19.53 -11.06
CA ILE A 239 13.70 19.39 -12.21
C ILE A 239 14.03 20.44 -13.27
N ALA A 240 14.16 21.71 -12.88
CA ALA A 240 14.44 22.82 -13.81
C ALA A 240 15.79 22.68 -14.51
N SER A 241 16.80 22.12 -13.84
CA SER A 241 18.11 21.82 -14.43
C SER A 241 18.13 20.56 -15.30
N GLY A 242 17.05 19.76 -15.34
CA GLY A 242 17.01 18.47 -16.02
C GLY A 242 17.75 17.34 -15.27
N ALA A 243 18.39 17.63 -14.13
CA ALA A 243 19.06 16.62 -13.31
C ALA A 243 18.09 15.58 -12.73
N LEU A 244 16.84 16.00 -12.48
CA LEU A 244 15.74 15.10 -12.11
C LEU A 244 14.68 15.14 -13.22
N ASN A 245 14.43 14.00 -13.83
CA ASN A 245 13.47 13.83 -14.92
C ASN A 245 12.71 12.49 -14.77
N LEU A 246 11.78 12.20 -15.65
CA LEU A 246 10.97 10.97 -15.58
C LEU A 246 11.79 9.68 -15.69
N ASP A 247 12.91 9.72 -16.42
CA ASP A 247 13.75 8.54 -16.59
C ASP A 247 14.51 8.16 -15.33
N ASN A 248 14.95 9.13 -14.53
CA ASN A 248 15.73 8.86 -13.34
C ASN A 248 14.97 9.02 -12.02
N PHE A 249 13.71 9.53 -12.06
CA PHE A 249 12.93 9.81 -10.85
C PHE A 249 12.75 8.57 -9.94
N SER A 250 12.46 7.41 -10.52
CA SER A 250 12.31 6.17 -9.73
C SER A 250 13.61 5.77 -9.02
N LYS A 251 14.76 5.92 -9.68
CA LYS A 251 16.07 5.65 -9.07
C LYS A 251 16.42 6.68 -7.99
N PHE A 252 16.12 7.95 -8.23
CA PHE A 252 16.30 9.02 -7.25
C PHE A 252 15.45 8.77 -5.99
N LEU A 253 14.18 8.43 -6.17
CA LEU A 253 13.26 8.10 -5.07
C LEU A 253 13.77 6.89 -4.29
N LEU A 254 14.16 5.82 -4.99
CA LEU A 254 14.71 4.61 -4.36
C LEU A 254 15.94 4.92 -3.50
N GLY A 255 16.88 5.70 -4.04
CA GLY A 255 18.07 6.15 -3.29
C GLY A 255 17.71 6.97 -2.05
N THR A 256 16.76 7.91 -2.18
CA THR A 256 16.26 8.72 -1.06
C THR A 256 15.64 7.87 0.05
N VAL A 257 14.79 6.90 -0.32
CA VAL A 257 14.15 6.01 0.66
C VAL A 257 15.18 5.10 1.33
N ILE A 258 16.13 4.54 0.58
CA ILE A 258 17.22 3.72 1.15
C ILE A 258 18.06 4.53 2.15
N LEU A 259 18.46 5.75 1.80
CA LEU A 259 19.19 6.64 2.72
C LEU A 259 18.41 6.92 4.00
N THR A 260 17.10 7.15 3.85
CA THR A 260 16.20 7.34 5.00
C THR A 260 16.17 6.11 5.90
N ILE A 261 16.08 4.92 5.33
CA ILE A 261 16.08 3.64 6.07
C ILE A 261 17.41 3.44 6.80
N VAL A 262 18.53 3.64 6.12
CA VAL A 262 19.86 3.55 6.72
C VAL A 262 20.00 4.50 7.91
N ALA A 263 19.54 5.75 7.76
CA ALA A 263 19.54 6.74 8.84
C ALA A 263 18.67 6.30 10.03
N TYR A 264 17.48 5.70 9.77
CA TYR A 264 16.63 5.16 10.83
C TYR A 264 17.29 4.00 11.59
N PHE A 265 17.84 3.01 10.89
CA PHE A 265 18.56 1.90 11.54
C PHE A 265 19.79 2.39 12.30
N ALA A 266 20.59 3.29 11.72
CA ALA A 266 21.75 3.88 12.40
C ALA A 266 21.34 4.60 13.70
N ARG A 267 20.27 5.37 13.66
CA ARG A 267 19.71 6.04 14.84
C ARG A 267 19.24 5.05 15.92
N LEU A 268 18.54 3.99 15.52
CA LEU A 268 18.03 2.96 16.44
C LEU A 268 19.20 2.21 17.12
N LEU A 269 20.17 1.76 16.34
CA LEU A 269 21.30 0.99 16.83
C LEU A 269 22.33 1.86 17.59
N GLY A 270 22.49 3.14 17.20
CA GLY A 270 23.38 4.09 17.85
C GLY A 270 22.82 4.71 19.14
N SER A 271 21.51 4.57 19.41
CA SER A 271 20.89 5.17 20.59
C SER A 271 21.32 4.47 21.88
N SER A 272 21.72 5.27 22.86
CA SER A 272 22.00 4.81 24.25
C SER A 272 20.72 4.40 25.01
N HIS A 273 19.55 4.86 24.56
CA HIS A 273 18.25 4.53 25.16
C HIS A 273 17.70 3.17 24.69
N VAL A 274 18.37 2.49 23.77
CA VAL A 274 17.99 1.16 23.28
C VAL A 274 18.85 0.12 23.98
N SER A 275 18.22 -0.79 24.72
CA SER A 275 18.91 -1.86 25.43
C SER A 275 19.64 -2.80 24.45
N SER A 276 20.66 -3.51 24.94
CA SER A 276 21.41 -4.50 24.14
C SER A 276 20.50 -5.60 23.59
N GLU A 277 19.47 -6.00 24.35
CA GLU A 277 18.47 -6.96 23.90
C GLU A 277 17.64 -6.42 22.72
N ASN A 278 17.11 -5.20 22.83
CA ASN A 278 16.39 -4.55 21.76
C ASN A 278 17.26 -4.34 20.52
N LYS A 279 18.56 -3.99 20.68
CA LYS A 279 19.50 -3.91 19.56
C LYS A 279 19.65 -5.25 18.85
N ARG A 280 19.73 -6.35 19.61
CA ARG A 280 19.77 -7.71 19.04
C ARG A 280 18.50 -8.01 18.22
N HIS A 281 17.31 -7.65 18.72
CA HIS A 281 16.04 -7.81 17.99
C HIS A 281 16.02 -6.95 16.71
N ILE A 282 16.49 -5.71 16.77
CA ILE A 282 16.58 -4.83 15.60
C ILE A 282 17.53 -5.40 14.55
N ILE A 283 18.69 -5.94 14.95
CA ILE A 283 19.63 -6.59 14.03
C ILE A 283 18.98 -7.82 13.37
N ALA A 284 18.24 -8.62 14.15
CA ALA A 284 17.50 -9.78 13.61
C ALA A 284 16.38 -9.36 12.65
N TYR A 285 15.84 -8.16 12.81
CA TYR A 285 14.81 -7.62 11.92
C TYR A 285 15.36 -7.18 10.56
N ILE A 286 16.66 -6.82 10.45
CA ILE A 286 17.22 -6.35 9.17
C ILE A 286 17.03 -7.36 8.03
N PRO A 287 17.37 -8.65 8.16
CA PRO A 287 17.10 -9.62 7.10
C PRO A 287 15.61 -9.77 6.76
N LEU A 288 14.74 -9.72 7.76
CA LEU A 288 13.28 -9.76 7.56
C LEU A 288 12.79 -8.49 6.84
N PHE A 289 13.33 -7.33 7.18
CA PHE A 289 13.04 -6.07 6.52
C PHE A 289 13.47 -6.06 5.06
N LEU A 290 14.66 -6.58 4.76
CA LEU A 290 15.10 -6.75 3.36
C LEU A 290 14.17 -7.70 2.59
N ALA A 291 13.71 -8.76 3.23
CA ALA A 291 12.71 -9.65 2.63
C ALA A 291 11.37 -8.94 2.38
N ILE A 292 10.92 -8.04 3.26
CA ILE A 292 9.74 -7.19 3.02
C ILE A 292 9.94 -6.35 1.77
N CYS A 293 11.08 -5.67 1.63
CA CYS A 293 11.39 -4.86 0.46
C CYS A 293 11.37 -5.68 -0.84
N LEU A 294 12.02 -6.85 -0.84
CA LEU A 294 12.08 -7.72 -2.00
C LEU A 294 10.73 -8.39 -2.30
N PHE A 295 9.98 -8.80 -1.26
CA PHE A 295 8.63 -9.34 -1.43
C PHE A 295 7.73 -8.35 -2.17
N TRP A 296 7.68 -7.11 -1.68
CA TRP A 296 6.84 -6.10 -2.30
C TRP A 296 7.34 -5.66 -3.67
N SER A 297 8.62 -5.81 -4.00
CA SER A 297 9.11 -5.55 -5.36
C SER A 297 8.68 -6.63 -6.37
N VAL A 298 8.66 -7.90 -5.94
CA VAL A 298 8.15 -9.00 -6.77
C VAL A 298 6.62 -8.94 -6.85
N TRP A 299 5.93 -8.75 -5.73
CA TRP A 299 4.48 -8.61 -5.68
C TRP A 299 3.98 -7.44 -6.54
N PHE A 300 4.70 -6.31 -6.56
CA PHE A 300 4.33 -5.12 -7.32
C PHE A 300 4.22 -5.36 -8.82
N GLN A 301 4.81 -6.43 -9.34
CA GLN A 301 4.70 -6.83 -10.74
C GLN A 301 3.25 -7.12 -11.17
N VAL A 302 2.32 -7.27 -10.24
CA VAL A 302 0.89 -7.31 -10.52
C VAL A 302 0.42 -6.01 -11.22
N TYR A 303 0.99 -4.85 -10.88
CA TYR A 303 0.65 -3.56 -11.49
C TYR A 303 1.46 -3.23 -12.75
N THR A 304 2.50 -3.98 -13.05
CA THR A 304 3.40 -3.76 -14.20
C THR A 304 3.31 -4.90 -15.19
N VAL A 305 4.19 -5.89 -15.11
CA VAL A 305 4.26 -6.98 -16.09
C VAL A 305 2.95 -7.77 -16.20
N ALA A 306 2.28 -8.06 -15.09
CA ALA A 306 1.02 -8.80 -15.13
C ALA A 306 -0.11 -7.96 -15.76
N THR A 307 -0.09 -6.62 -15.64
CA THR A 307 -1.03 -5.74 -16.32
C THR A 307 -0.82 -5.79 -17.84
N VAL A 308 0.43 -5.65 -18.29
CA VAL A 308 0.78 -5.70 -19.72
C VAL A 308 0.45 -7.07 -20.30
N TYR A 309 0.77 -8.14 -19.57
CA TYR A 309 0.47 -9.51 -19.98
C TYR A 309 -1.05 -9.76 -20.06
N PHE A 310 -1.81 -9.32 -19.04
CA PHE A 310 -3.28 -9.45 -19.02
C PHE A 310 -3.93 -8.71 -20.19
N ASP A 311 -3.43 -7.53 -20.51
CA ASP A 311 -3.94 -6.75 -21.64
C ASP A 311 -3.68 -7.39 -23.00
N LYS A 312 -2.48 -7.95 -23.21
CA LYS A 312 -2.00 -8.32 -24.54
C LYS A 312 -2.06 -9.81 -24.87
N THR A 313 -2.00 -10.67 -23.85
CA THR A 313 -1.76 -12.11 -24.05
C THR A 313 -2.84 -12.99 -23.42
N VAL A 314 -3.56 -12.49 -22.40
CA VAL A 314 -4.65 -13.26 -21.79
C VAL A 314 -5.89 -13.21 -22.68
N ASP A 315 -6.51 -14.38 -22.92
CA ASP A 315 -7.87 -14.44 -23.48
C ASP A 315 -8.84 -13.93 -22.40
N ARG A 316 -9.22 -12.66 -22.55
CA ARG A 316 -10.13 -11.95 -21.65
C ARG A 316 -11.60 -12.11 -22.03
N THR A 317 -11.94 -13.02 -22.92
CA THR A 317 -13.31 -13.26 -23.35
C THR A 317 -14.06 -14.06 -22.29
N LEU A 318 -15.08 -13.46 -21.69
CA LEU A 318 -15.96 -14.11 -20.71
C LEU A 318 -17.42 -13.89 -21.14
N PHE A 319 -18.18 -14.95 -21.33
CA PHE A 319 -19.58 -14.90 -21.78
C PHE A 319 -19.80 -14.05 -23.06
N GLY A 320 -18.83 -14.02 -23.98
CA GLY A 320 -18.89 -13.28 -25.24
C GLY A 320 -18.47 -11.81 -25.13
N GLU A 321 -18.14 -11.31 -23.95
CA GLU A 321 -17.69 -9.94 -23.70
C GLU A 321 -16.21 -9.90 -23.29
N THR A 322 -15.50 -8.84 -23.70
CA THR A 322 -14.08 -8.66 -23.30
C THR A 322 -14.00 -7.98 -21.93
N VAL A 323 -13.38 -8.68 -20.96
CA VAL A 323 -13.16 -8.19 -19.61
C VAL A 323 -12.20 -7.00 -19.62
N PRO A 324 -12.55 -5.86 -18.98
CA PRO A 324 -11.66 -4.71 -18.81
C PRO A 324 -10.34 -5.08 -18.11
N VAL A 325 -9.23 -4.43 -18.51
CA VAL A 325 -7.89 -4.74 -17.95
C VAL A 325 -7.83 -4.51 -16.44
N ALA A 326 -8.48 -3.47 -15.95
CA ALA A 326 -8.51 -3.15 -14.51
C ALA A 326 -9.19 -4.22 -13.65
N TRP A 327 -10.03 -5.10 -14.21
CA TRP A 327 -10.74 -6.14 -13.45
C TRP A 327 -9.81 -7.20 -12.85
N LYS A 328 -8.57 -7.33 -13.36
CA LYS A 328 -7.56 -8.19 -12.74
C LYS A 328 -7.29 -7.81 -11.28
N ASP A 329 -7.35 -6.51 -10.93
CA ASP A 329 -7.13 -6.03 -9.57
C ASP A 329 -8.33 -6.35 -8.66
N SER A 330 -9.53 -6.35 -9.24
CA SER A 330 -10.73 -6.85 -8.55
C SER A 330 -10.67 -8.35 -8.31
N ILE A 331 -10.14 -9.14 -9.26
CA ILE A 331 -9.89 -10.58 -9.07
C ILE A 331 -8.93 -10.79 -7.89
N GLN A 332 -7.84 -10.03 -7.81
CA GLN A 332 -6.91 -10.12 -6.69
C GLN A 332 -7.55 -9.72 -5.35
N SER A 333 -8.28 -8.61 -5.31
CA SER A 333 -9.00 -8.18 -4.10
C SER A 333 -10.03 -9.23 -3.64
N MET A 334 -10.70 -9.90 -4.57
CA MET A 334 -11.60 -11.00 -4.28
C MET A 334 -10.86 -12.16 -3.60
N TRP A 335 -9.68 -12.54 -4.10
CA TRP A 335 -8.86 -13.58 -3.49
C TRP A 335 -8.41 -13.21 -2.08
N VAL A 336 -8.03 -11.94 -1.85
CA VAL A 336 -7.70 -11.46 -0.49
C VAL A 336 -8.87 -11.66 0.46
N VAL A 337 -10.10 -11.27 0.06
CA VAL A 337 -11.31 -11.43 0.90
C VAL A 337 -11.58 -12.89 1.21
N LEU A 338 -11.58 -13.75 0.19
CA LEU A 338 -11.94 -15.18 0.34
C LEU A 338 -10.89 -15.94 1.17
N PHE A 339 -9.61 -15.66 0.96
CA PHE A 339 -8.54 -16.47 1.57
C PHE A 339 -7.95 -15.89 2.85
N SER A 340 -8.21 -14.62 3.20
CA SER A 340 -7.74 -14.04 4.47
C SER A 340 -8.29 -14.80 5.68
N GLY A 341 -9.58 -15.11 5.68
CA GLY A 341 -10.22 -15.92 6.73
C GLY A 341 -9.70 -17.36 6.78
N VAL A 342 -9.48 -17.97 5.61
CA VAL A 342 -8.91 -19.33 5.49
C VAL A 342 -7.50 -19.38 6.07
N MET A 343 -6.64 -18.40 5.71
CA MET A 343 -5.27 -18.31 6.25
C MET A 343 -5.26 -18.09 7.75
N ALA A 344 -6.13 -17.20 8.27
CA ALA A 344 -6.27 -17.00 9.71
C ALA A 344 -6.71 -18.31 10.43
N ALA A 345 -7.67 -19.03 9.87
CA ALA A 345 -8.14 -20.33 10.42
C ALA A 345 -7.02 -21.37 10.41
N ILE A 346 -6.22 -21.46 9.33
CA ILE A 346 -5.07 -22.37 9.24
C ILE A 346 -4.07 -22.06 10.37
N TRP A 347 -3.67 -20.79 10.52
CA TRP A 347 -2.73 -20.39 11.58
C TRP A 347 -3.29 -20.69 12.97
N THR A 348 -4.55 -20.39 13.23
CA THR A 348 -5.20 -20.66 14.53
C THR A 348 -5.26 -22.16 14.81
N LYS A 349 -5.64 -22.99 13.82
CA LYS A 349 -5.73 -24.46 13.99
C LYS A 349 -4.36 -25.12 14.22
N MET A 350 -3.29 -24.55 13.66
CA MET A 350 -1.92 -25.05 13.89
C MET A 350 -1.46 -24.82 15.34
N GLY A 351 -1.96 -23.81 16.04
CA GLY A 351 -1.65 -23.53 17.44
C GLY A 351 -0.14 -23.54 17.72
N LYS A 352 0.30 -24.43 18.62
CA LYS A 352 1.73 -24.58 18.99
C LYS A 352 2.64 -25.08 17.86
N TYR A 353 2.09 -25.66 16.81
CA TYR A 353 2.85 -26.12 15.63
C TYR A 353 2.98 -25.04 14.56
N GLN A 354 2.44 -23.85 14.82
CA GLN A 354 2.54 -22.73 13.89
C GLN A 354 4.01 -22.37 13.65
N PRO A 355 4.44 -22.26 12.37
CA PRO A 355 5.81 -21.85 12.05
C PRO A 355 6.10 -20.45 12.60
N LYS A 356 7.34 -20.26 13.06
CA LYS A 356 7.81 -18.94 13.52
C LYS A 356 7.94 -17.95 12.38
N THR A 357 7.91 -16.66 12.72
CA THR A 357 7.94 -15.54 11.77
C THR A 357 8.99 -15.66 10.65
N PRO A 358 10.29 -15.97 10.91
CA PRO A 358 11.27 -16.05 9.83
C PRO A 358 10.96 -17.15 8.79
N PHE A 359 10.39 -18.27 9.22
CA PHE A 359 10.00 -19.36 8.30
C PHE A 359 8.81 -18.95 7.41
N LYS A 360 7.82 -18.23 7.96
CA LYS A 360 6.68 -17.73 7.19
C LYS A 360 7.12 -16.74 6.10
N PHE A 361 8.09 -15.88 6.43
CA PHE A 361 8.69 -14.96 5.48
C PHE A 361 9.40 -15.70 4.35
N ALA A 362 10.19 -16.72 4.70
CA ALA A 362 10.89 -17.54 3.71
C ALA A 362 9.91 -18.22 2.74
N LEU A 363 8.85 -18.81 3.29
CA LEU A 363 7.82 -19.49 2.49
C LEU A 363 7.06 -18.51 1.60
N ALA A 364 6.69 -17.32 2.12
CA ALA A 364 6.02 -16.29 1.34
C ALA A 364 6.87 -15.82 0.14
N MET A 365 8.19 -15.66 0.35
CA MET A 365 9.13 -15.31 -0.71
C MET A 365 9.20 -16.38 -1.82
N ILE A 366 9.28 -17.65 -1.43
CA ILE A 366 9.29 -18.77 -2.38
C ILE A 366 7.98 -18.81 -3.16
N VAL A 367 6.84 -18.72 -2.46
CA VAL A 367 5.50 -18.77 -3.09
C VAL A 367 5.34 -17.65 -4.11
N VAL A 368 5.65 -16.40 -3.75
CA VAL A 368 5.49 -15.28 -4.68
C VAL A 368 6.43 -15.39 -5.88
N GLY A 369 7.67 -15.82 -5.68
CA GLY A 369 8.63 -16.01 -6.78
C GLY A 369 8.19 -17.10 -7.75
N VAL A 370 7.86 -18.28 -7.22
CA VAL A 370 7.40 -19.44 -8.03
C VAL A 370 6.11 -19.14 -8.78
N SER A 371 5.21 -18.31 -8.21
CA SER A 371 3.94 -17.95 -8.86
C SER A 371 4.14 -17.39 -10.27
N TYR A 372 5.21 -16.65 -10.52
CA TYR A 372 5.52 -16.09 -11.83
C TYR A 372 5.93 -17.14 -12.87
N LEU A 373 6.32 -18.34 -12.46
CA LEU A 373 6.58 -19.44 -13.43
C LEU A 373 5.29 -19.92 -14.10
N GLY A 374 4.12 -19.63 -13.55
CA GLY A 374 2.83 -19.91 -14.19
C GLY A 374 2.65 -19.23 -15.54
N PHE A 375 3.38 -18.14 -15.82
CA PHE A 375 3.37 -17.46 -17.12
C PHE A 375 4.25 -18.17 -18.18
N VAL A 376 5.29 -18.87 -17.76
CA VAL A 376 6.33 -19.43 -18.62
C VAL A 376 5.79 -20.36 -19.71
N PRO A 377 4.88 -21.32 -19.45
CA PRO A 377 4.36 -22.21 -20.48
C PRO A 377 3.68 -21.48 -21.64
N TYR A 378 2.94 -20.42 -21.33
CA TYR A 378 2.17 -19.64 -22.30
C TYR A 378 3.05 -18.70 -23.12
N ILE A 379 4.07 -18.11 -22.51
CA ILE A 379 5.06 -17.28 -23.21
C ILE A 379 5.90 -18.15 -24.14
N SER A 380 6.33 -19.34 -23.69
CA SER A 380 7.16 -20.26 -24.48
C SER A 380 6.43 -20.86 -25.67
N SER A 381 5.11 -21.08 -25.57
CA SER A 381 4.29 -21.65 -26.63
C SER A 381 3.60 -20.61 -27.51
N ASP A 382 3.74 -19.32 -27.19
CA ASP A 382 3.05 -18.19 -27.84
C ASP A 382 1.52 -18.42 -27.94
N THR A 383 0.94 -19.04 -26.90
CA THR A 383 -0.49 -19.32 -26.81
C THR A 383 -1.18 -18.36 -25.86
N PRO A 384 -2.41 -17.88 -26.17
CA PRO A 384 -3.19 -17.08 -25.25
C PRO A 384 -3.45 -17.82 -23.94
N MET A 385 -3.19 -17.15 -22.81
CA MET A 385 -3.47 -17.72 -21.49
C MET A 385 -4.96 -17.60 -21.17
N PRO A 386 -5.64 -18.69 -20.74
CA PRO A 386 -7.00 -18.59 -20.24
C PRO A 386 -7.08 -17.70 -18.99
N ILE A 387 -8.13 -16.86 -18.89
CA ILE A 387 -8.32 -15.94 -17.76
C ILE A 387 -8.35 -16.67 -16.39
N ILE A 388 -8.84 -17.91 -16.35
CA ILE A 388 -8.86 -18.70 -15.12
C ILE A 388 -7.46 -19.06 -14.64
N VAL A 389 -6.52 -19.36 -15.56
CA VAL A 389 -5.12 -19.64 -15.20
C VAL A 389 -4.47 -18.37 -14.66
N PHE A 390 -4.71 -17.24 -15.29
CA PHE A 390 -4.23 -15.96 -14.77
C PHE A 390 -4.78 -15.67 -13.37
N ALA A 391 -6.07 -15.91 -13.14
CA ALA A 391 -6.68 -15.75 -11.82
C ALA A 391 -6.07 -16.68 -10.76
N LEU A 392 -5.69 -17.91 -11.13
CA LEU A 392 -4.99 -18.84 -10.22
C LEU A 392 -3.55 -18.40 -9.92
N ILE A 393 -2.85 -17.79 -10.87
CA ILE A 393 -1.54 -17.18 -10.62
C ILE A 393 -1.69 -16.02 -9.63
N LEU A 394 -2.69 -15.16 -9.80
CA LEU A 394 -2.99 -14.09 -8.83
C LEU A 394 -3.35 -14.65 -7.45
N LEU A 395 -4.07 -15.78 -7.39
CA LEU A 395 -4.33 -16.46 -6.11
C LEU A 395 -3.03 -16.89 -5.43
N ALA A 396 -2.09 -17.50 -6.17
CA ALA A 396 -0.81 -17.93 -5.60
C ALA A 396 0.00 -16.73 -5.07
N ILE A 397 0.03 -15.62 -5.81
CA ILE A 397 0.65 -14.35 -5.36
C ILE A 397 -0.04 -13.83 -4.09
N THR A 398 -1.38 -13.88 -4.04
CA THR A 398 -2.18 -13.45 -2.89
C THR A 398 -1.92 -14.32 -1.66
N ILE A 399 -1.75 -15.63 -1.82
CA ILE A 399 -1.38 -16.53 -0.70
C ILE A 399 -0.04 -16.09 -0.10
N GLY A 400 0.96 -15.79 -0.93
CA GLY A 400 2.24 -15.23 -0.47
C GLY A 400 2.04 -13.91 0.30
N GLU A 401 1.20 -13.02 -0.19
CA GLU A 401 0.86 -11.76 0.47
C GLU A 401 0.23 -11.98 1.85
N LEU A 402 -0.76 -12.85 1.96
CA LEU A 402 -1.44 -13.16 3.22
C LEU A 402 -0.53 -13.83 4.25
N MET A 403 0.57 -14.42 3.82
CA MET A 403 1.58 -15.02 4.71
C MET A 403 2.53 -13.98 5.31
N ILE A 404 2.79 -12.86 4.66
CA ILE A 404 3.79 -11.88 5.09
C ILE A 404 3.16 -10.58 5.62
N SER A 405 2.11 -10.08 4.96
CA SER A 405 1.57 -8.74 5.18
C SER A 405 1.14 -8.48 6.64
N PRO A 406 0.29 -9.31 7.29
CA PRO A 406 -0.10 -9.06 8.67
C PRO A 406 1.06 -9.29 9.66
N ILE A 407 1.99 -10.18 9.33
CA ILE A 407 3.08 -10.58 10.22
C ILE A 407 4.22 -9.52 10.20
N ALA A 408 4.46 -8.88 9.05
CA ALA A 408 5.48 -7.85 8.91
C ALA A 408 5.23 -6.66 9.86
N LEU A 409 3.99 -6.18 9.95
CA LEU A 409 3.64 -5.12 10.88
C LEU A 409 3.67 -5.59 12.34
N SER A 410 3.20 -6.82 12.59
CA SER A 410 3.19 -7.40 13.93
C SER A 410 4.60 -7.52 14.49
N ILE A 411 5.56 -8.10 13.75
CA ILE A 411 6.94 -8.24 14.24
C ILE A 411 7.58 -6.86 14.45
N ALA A 412 7.38 -5.89 13.56
CA ALA A 412 7.93 -4.55 13.71
C ALA A 412 7.44 -3.87 15.00
N THR A 413 6.17 -4.07 15.39
CA THR A 413 5.61 -3.49 16.61
C THR A 413 6.06 -4.23 17.88
N LYS A 414 6.21 -5.56 17.82
CA LYS A 414 6.65 -6.39 18.96
C LYS A 414 8.08 -6.10 19.39
N ILE A 415 9.01 -5.99 18.41
CA ILE A 415 10.43 -5.73 18.68
C ILE A 415 10.75 -4.26 18.91
N ALA A 416 9.76 -3.38 18.76
CA ALA A 416 9.96 -1.94 18.87
C ALA A 416 10.37 -1.53 20.30
N PRO A 417 11.53 -0.86 20.48
CA PRO A 417 11.83 -0.25 21.76
C PRO A 417 10.73 0.75 22.17
N PRO A 418 10.39 0.88 23.46
CA PRO A 418 9.26 1.71 23.92
C PRO A 418 9.25 3.13 23.36
N MET A 419 10.41 3.76 23.26
CA MET A 419 10.57 5.13 22.72
C MET A 419 10.53 5.23 21.19
N PHE A 420 10.62 4.11 20.47
CA PHE A 420 10.77 4.06 19.02
C PHE A 420 9.65 3.30 18.30
N LYS A 421 8.49 3.08 18.97
CA LYS A 421 7.35 2.34 18.40
C LYS A 421 6.89 2.92 17.05
N THR A 422 6.67 4.24 16.99
CA THR A 422 6.25 4.93 15.77
C THR A 422 7.29 4.79 14.67
N GLN A 423 8.59 4.87 14.99
CA GLN A 423 9.67 4.72 14.03
C GLN A 423 9.74 3.30 13.44
N MET A 424 9.49 2.27 14.25
CA MET A 424 9.46 0.89 13.74
C MET A 424 8.27 0.64 12.81
N VAL A 425 7.11 1.22 13.10
CA VAL A 425 5.96 1.22 12.18
C VAL A 425 6.28 1.98 10.89
N ALA A 426 6.93 3.14 11.01
CA ALA A 426 7.36 3.93 9.86
C ALA A 426 8.35 3.15 8.98
N LEU A 427 9.30 2.41 9.58
CA LEU A 427 10.20 1.52 8.85
C LEU A 427 9.44 0.46 8.06
N ASN A 428 8.39 -0.14 8.62
CA ASN A 428 7.57 -1.10 7.87
C ASN A 428 6.95 -0.47 6.61
N PHE A 429 6.43 0.76 6.71
CA PHE A 429 5.91 1.47 5.54
C PHE A 429 7.01 1.88 4.55
N LEU A 430 8.22 2.19 5.02
CA LEU A 430 9.36 2.41 4.14
C LEU A 430 9.75 1.14 3.38
N GLY A 431 9.55 -0.05 3.97
CA GLY A 431 9.71 -1.33 3.28
C GLY A 431 8.78 -1.47 2.07
N PHE A 432 7.52 -1.06 2.20
CA PHE A 432 6.59 -0.98 1.05
C PHE A 432 7.05 0.07 0.03
N SER A 433 7.51 1.23 0.49
CA SER A 433 8.00 2.29 -0.40
C SER A 433 9.18 1.81 -1.26
N VAL A 434 10.17 1.15 -0.63
CA VAL A 434 11.28 0.50 -1.36
C VAL A 434 10.75 -0.56 -2.30
N GLY A 435 9.90 -1.45 -1.81
CA GLY A 435 9.38 -2.57 -2.60
C GLY A 435 8.69 -2.09 -3.88
N PHE A 436 7.78 -1.14 -3.79
CA PHE A 436 7.05 -0.63 -4.94
C PHE A 436 7.96 0.15 -5.89
N THR A 437 8.82 1.02 -5.37
CA THR A 437 9.77 1.76 -6.22
C THR A 437 10.75 0.81 -6.90
N LEU A 438 11.31 -0.15 -6.16
CA LEU A 438 12.20 -1.17 -6.70
C LEU A 438 11.49 -2.05 -7.75
N GLY A 439 10.23 -2.43 -7.49
CA GLY A 439 9.42 -3.17 -8.46
C GLY A 439 9.26 -2.42 -9.78
N GLY A 440 9.01 -1.11 -9.73
CA GLY A 440 8.98 -0.26 -10.92
C GLY A 440 10.34 -0.15 -11.62
N VAL A 441 11.44 -0.05 -10.85
CA VAL A 441 12.81 -0.04 -11.41
C VAL A 441 13.15 -1.38 -12.05
N LEU A 442 12.83 -2.50 -11.40
CA LEU A 442 13.05 -3.85 -11.96
C LEU A 442 12.32 -4.03 -13.29
N PHE A 443 11.05 -3.58 -13.36
CA PHE A 443 10.31 -3.65 -14.62
C PHE A 443 10.89 -2.73 -15.67
N LYS A 444 11.23 -1.49 -15.32
CA LYS A 444 11.79 -0.52 -16.25
C LYS A 444 13.11 -0.97 -16.87
N GLU A 445 14.02 -1.51 -16.07
CA GLU A 445 15.37 -1.84 -16.48
C GLU A 445 15.53 -3.31 -16.92
N GLY A 446 14.66 -4.20 -16.43
CA GLY A 446 14.79 -5.64 -16.64
C GLY A 446 13.83 -6.25 -17.65
N PHE A 447 12.68 -5.60 -17.91
CA PHE A 447 11.70 -6.17 -18.85
C PHE A 447 12.06 -5.85 -20.29
N ASP A 448 12.50 -6.85 -21.03
CA ASP A 448 12.71 -6.79 -22.49
C ASP A 448 11.60 -7.58 -23.23
N LYS A 449 10.92 -6.91 -24.14
CA LYS A 449 9.89 -7.54 -24.99
C LYS A 449 10.43 -8.62 -25.91
N LYS A 450 11.74 -8.58 -26.25
CA LYS A 450 12.40 -9.59 -27.09
C LYS A 450 12.77 -10.85 -26.31
N ALA A 451 12.95 -10.72 -25.00
CA ALA A 451 13.28 -11.82 -24.10
C ALA A 451 12.41 -11.79 -22.82
N PRO A 452 11.07 -11.88 -22.94
CA PRO A 452 10.19 -11.71 -21.78
C PRO A 452 10.39 -12.81 -20.73
N LEU A 453 10.79 -14.00 -21.10
CA LEU A 453 11.03 -15.13 -20.18
C LEU A 453 12.08 -14.83 -19.12
N ASP A 454 13.15 -14.12 -19.50
CA ASP A 454 14.24 -13.80 -18.58
C ASP A 454 13.75 -12.99 -17.37
N PHE A 455 12.77 -12.12 -17.61
CA PHE A 455 12.17 -11.32 -16.53
C PHE A 455 11.40 -12.18 -15.53
N TYR A 456 10.62 -13.16 -16.00
CA TYR A 456 9.87 -14.07 -15.11
C TYR A 456 10.81 -15.00 -14.33
N TRP A 457 11.87 -15.50 -14.96
CA TRP A 457 12.91 -16.25 -14.27
C TRP A 457 13.66 -15.40 -13.24
N MET A 458 13.93 -14.13 -13.54
CA MET A 458 14.52 -13.19 -12.58
C MET A 458 13.62 -13.00 -11.35
N LEU A 459 12.31 -12.80 -11.54
CA LEU A 459 11.35 -12.67 -10.45
C LEU A 459 11.31 -13.94 -9.57
N CYS A 460 11.26 -15.09 -10.22
CA CYS A 460 11.36 -16.38 -9.53
C CYS A 460 12.67 -16.47 -8.74
N GLY A 461 13.80 -16.14 -9.36
CA GLY A 461 15.11 -16.16 -8.72
C GLY A 461 15.19 -15.26 -7.49
N ILE A 462 14.70 -14.02 -7.57
CA ILE A 462 14.64 -13.10 -6.41
C ILE A 462 13.85 -13.74 -5.28
N GLY A 463 12.64 -14.27 -5.56
CA GLY A 463 11.78 -14.87 -4.54
C GLY A 463 12.40 -16.12 -3.92
N VAL A 464 12.83 -17.08 -4.76
CA VAL A 464 13.37 -18.37 -4.30
C VAL A 464 14.71 -18.20 -3.57
N ILE A 465 15.65 -17.43 -4.12
CA ILE A 465 16.97 -17.22 -3.49
C ILE A 465 16.79 -16.53 -2.13
N THR A 466 15.99 -15.45 -2.06
CA THR A 466 15.71 -14.78 -0.79
C THR A 466 15.04 -15.72 0.21
N GLY A 467 14.07 -16.53 -0.23
CA GLY A 467 13.41 -17.51 0.62
C GLY A 467 14.39 -18.57 1.15
N LEU A 468 15.25 -19.11 0.30
CA LEU A 468 16.28 -20.10 0.70
C LEU A 468 17.31 -19.48 1.68
N VAL A 469 17.77 -18.28 1.43
CA VAL A 469 18.66 -17.55 2.36
C VAL A 469 17.98 -17.36 3.71
N LEU A 470 16.71 -16.96 3.73
CA LEU A 470 15.97 -16.84 4.98
C LEU A 470 15.80 -18.19 5.68
N LEU A 471 15.53 -19.31 4.96
CA LEU A 471 15.46 -20.64 5.56
C LEU A 471 16.76 -21.01 6.28
N LEU A 472 17.91 -20.72 5.67
CA LEU A 472 19.22 -20.94 6.30
C LEU A 472 19.41 -20.07 7.56
N LEU A 473 18.84 -18.86 7.56
CA LEU A 473 18.92 -17.94 8.70
C LEU A 473 17.89 -18.22 9.81
N VAL A 474 16.86 -19.03 9.56
CA VAL A 474 15.78 -19.31 10.53
C VAL A 474 16.28 -19.69 11.92
N PRO A 475 17.27 -20.63 12.09
CA PRO A 475 17.74 -20.99 13.43
C PRO A 475 18.37 -19.81 14.18
N ILE A 476 19.16 -19.00 13.47
CA ILE A 476 19.85 -17.82 14.01
C ILE A 476 18.84 -16.75 14.39
N LEU A 477 17.91 -16.43 13.48
CA LEU A 477 16.89 -15.41 13.70
C LEU A 477 15.94 -15.77 14.84
N ASN A 478 15.53 -17.05 14.94
CA ASN A 478 14.70 -17.52 16.05
C ASN A 478 15.41 -17.40 17.42
N LYS A 479 16.74 -17.62 17.46
CA LYS A 479 17.55 -17.43 18.67
C LYS A 479 17.65 -15.94 19.04
N MET A 480 17.83 -15.08 18.04
CA MET A 480 17.96 -13.63 18.26
C MET A 480 16.62 -12.97 18.64
N LEU A 481 15.50 -13.46 18.12
CA LEU A 481 14.14 -12.96 18.41
C LEU A 481 13.50 -13.59 19.66
N LYS A 482 14.22 -14.46 20.36
CA LYS A 482 13.71 -15.08 21.59
C LYS A 482 13.33 -14.03 22.63
N GLY A 483 12.08 -14.05 23.07
CA GLY A 483 11.49 -13.06 23.99
C GLY A 483 10.66 -11.97 23.28
N ALA A 484 10.65 -11.92 21.95
CA ALA A 484 9.84 -11.01 21.16
C ALA A 484 8.71 -11.72 20.38
N ASP A 485 8.74 -13.05 20.31
CA ASP A 485 7.71 -13.89 19.65
C ASP A 485 6.53 -14.22 20.59
#